data_daf6ce10fba9e3275058a52336ad1598
#
_entry.id   daf6ce10fba9e3275058a52336ad1598
#
_cell.length_a   1.000
_cell.length_b   1.000
_cell.length_c   1.000
_cell.angle_alpha   90.00
_cell.angle_beta   90.00
_cell.angle_gamma   90.00
#
_symmetry.space_group_name_H-M   'P 1'
#
loop_
_entity.id
_entity.type
_entity.pdbx_description
1 polymer ?
#
loop_
_entity_poly.entity_id
_entity_poly.type
_entity_poly.pdbx_seq_one_letter_code
_entity_poly.pdbx_strand_id
1 'polypeptide(L)'
;MAKLLADITPLKESPAFRRLWLGASVAAIGTQLTLVAVSLEVYRLTQESFYVGLLGIFALVPLVIAGLYGGSVSDAYDRRKVAIIASLVLWATTAGLALQAWLEIGNIWVLYALVAIQSGAQGINGPARSAIIPLLVRKDLLPAANALSMLTFGLSMTAGPLLAGILVATIGFGWTYTIDVISFTFALWGLFRLPPLPPSKDAVRPGLRSVVEGFRFLGTRPNVRMTFIIDLIAMICAQPRALMPAIGAVMIGGGETTVGVLLASTAVGAFLAGLFSGPLGRVRKQGSAVVWSVVGWGASIAGFGLVVLLAGDAGRDGVTPWLVPAAFCCALAGISDSISAVFRTTILQSATPDHMRGRLQGVFIVVVAGGPRVGDMLAGGVTQFLSEGGVLLIGGILCIVLAWLASRIQPGFVAYDARHPVP
;
A
#
# COMPACT_ATOMS: atom_id res chain seq x y z
N MET A 1 -5.05 -29.97 -19.25
CA MET A 1 -5.88 -28.86 -18.72
C MET A 1 -5.03 -28.10 -17.72
N ALA A 2 -4.61 -26.87 -18.04
CA ALA A 2 -3.91 -26.03 -17.08
C ALA A 2 -4.83 -25.81 -15.87
N LYS A 3 -4.32 -26.05 -14.65
CA LYS A 3 -5.07 -25.79 -13.42
C LYS A 3 -5.38 -24.30 -13.37
N LEU A 4 -6.63 -23.94 -13.64
CA LEU A 4 -7.15 -22.56 -13.57
C LEU A 4 -7.20 -22.02 -12.14
N LEU A 5 -7.02 -22.87 -11.12
CA LEU A 5 -7.07 -22.51 -9.71
C LEU A 5 -5.65 -22.44 -9.14
N ALA A 6 -5.50 -21.57 -8.13
CA ALA A 6 -4.24 -21.43 -7.38
C ALA A 6 -3.73 -22.79 -6.88
N ASP A 7 -2.43 -23.03 -7.02
CA ASP A 7 -1.81 -24.27 -6.54
C ASP A 7 -1.67 -24.21 -5.02
N ILE A 8 -2.46 -25.02 -4.30
CA ILE A 8 -2.47 -25.14 -2.84
C ILE A 8 -1.50 -26.22 -2.31
N THR A 9 -0.68 -26.82 -3.18
CA THR A 9 0.29 -27.86 -2.80
C THR A 9 1.20 -27.42 -1.65
N PRO A 10 1.73 -26.17 -1.62
CA PRO A 10 2.55 -25.72 -0.50
C PRO A 10 1.84 -25.80 0.86
N LEU A 11 0.52 -25.57 0.90
CA LEU A 11 -0.28 -25.65 2.14
C LEU A 11 -0.50 -27.10 2.61
N LYS A 12 -0.47 -28.05 1.67
CA LYS A 12 -0.65 -29.47 1.97
C LYS A 12 0.67 -30.12 2.43
N GLU A 13 1.76 -29.81 1.75
CA GLU A 13 3.06 -30.42 2.01
C GLU A 13 3.79 -29.84 3.22
N SER A 14 3.62 -28.51 3.50
CA SER A 14 4.30 -27.86 4.61
C SER A 14 3.30 -27.36 5.66
N PRO A 15 3.08 -28.10 6.76
CA PRO A 15 2.26 -27.64 7.88
C PRO A 15 2.76 -26.36 8.54
N ALA A 16 4.09 -26.12 8.49
CA ALA A 16 4.71 -24.89 8.98
C ALA A 16 4.35 -23.69 8.10
N PHE A 17 4.46 -23.84 6.78
CA PHE A 17 4.04 -22.80 5.84
C PHE A 17 2.53 -22.54 5.92
N ARG A 18 1.71 -23.58 6.02
CA ARG A 18 0.25 -23.45 6.18
C ARG A 18 -0.11 -22.59 7.39
N ARG A 19 0.49 -22.86 8.57
CA ARG A 19 0.24 -22.08 9.79
C ARG A 19 0.70 -20.63 9.64
N LEU A 20 1.89 -20.41 9.07
CA LEU A 20 2.39 -19.06 8.80
C LEU A 20 1.48 -18.31 7.84
N TRP A 21 1.07 -18.94 6.74
CA TRP A 21 0.23 -18.33 5.72
C TRP A 21 -1.17 -18.00 6.23
N LEU A 22 -1.84 -18.92 6.94
CA LEU A 22 -3.17 -18.67 7.53
C LEU A 22 -3.12 -17.51 8.54
N GLY A 23 -2.14 -17.53 9.45
CA GLY A 23 -1.96 -16.44 10.41
C GLY A 23 -1.67 -15.10 9.74
N ALA A 24 -0.80 -15.09 8.73
CA ALA A 24 -0.50 -13.89 7.95
C ALA A 24 -1.71 -13.37 7.18
N SER A 25 -2.54 -14.26 6.62
CA SER A 25 -3.73 -13.89 5.86
C SER A 25 -4.78 -13.20 6.74
N VAL A 26 -5.03 -13.74 7.91
CA VAL A 26 -5.98 -13.15 8.87
C VAL A 26 -5.45 -11.81 9.38
N ALA A 27 -4.17 -11.73 9.76
CA ALA A 27 -3.56 -10.49 10.21
C ALA A 27 -3.47 -9.43 9.11
N ALA A 28 -3.33 -9.80 7.83
CA ALA A 28 -3.32 -8.84 6.73
C ALA A 28 -4.67 -8.12 6.59
N ILE A 29 -5.78 -8.84 6.77
CA ILE A 29 -7.12 -8.23 6.80
C ILE A 29 -7.25 -7.32 8.03
N GLY A 30 -6.88 -7.79 9.22
CA GLY A 30 -6.90 -7.01 10.45
C GLY A 30 -6.10 -5.70 10.35
N THR A 31 -4.89 -5.77 9.79
CA THR A 31 -4.06 -4.57 9.55
C THR A 31 -4.77 -3.53 8.68
N GLN A 32 -5.54 -3.95 7.67
CA GLN A 32 -6.32 -3.02 6.85
C GLN A 32 -7.51 -2.43 7.63
N LEU A 33 -8.12 -3.22 8.54
CA LEU A 33 -9.15 -2.70 9.43
C LEU A 33 -8.58 -1.55 10.27
N THR A 34 -7.45 -1.77 10.94
CA THR A 34 -6.80 -0.77 11.78
C THR A 34 -6.36 0.45 10.98
N LEU A 35 -5.79 0.28 9.78
CA LEU A 35 -5.33 1.37 8.95
C LEU A 35 -6.45 2.33 8.55
N VAL A 36 -7.61 1.80 8.20
CA VAL A 36 -8.79 2.60 7.84
C VAL A 36 -9.44 3.18 9.11
N ALA A 37 -9.60 2.37 10.16
CA ALA A 37 -10.22 2.82 11.41
C ALA A 37 -9.46 4.00 12.04
N VAL A 38 -8.11 3.97 12.07
CA VAL A 38 -7.32 5.09 12.60
C VAL A 38 -7.55 6.37 11.81
N SER A 39 -7.61 6.31 10.47
CA SER A 39 -7.86 7.51 9.66
C SER A 39 -9.27 8.08 9.89
N LEU A 40 -10.27 7.21 10.04
CA LEU A 40 -11.64 7.59 10.38
C LEU A 40 -11.73 8.18 11.80
N GLU A 41 -11.02 7.58 12.76
CA GLU A 41 -11.02 8.07 14.15
C GLU A 41 -10.36 9.44 14.27
N VAL A 42 -9.20 9.65 13.61
CA VAL A 42 -8.55 10.97 13.58
C VAL A 42 -9.46 12.00 12.95
N TYR A 43 -10.12 11.68 11.83
CA TYR A 43 -11.09 12.62 11.23
C TYR A 43 -12.28 12.89 12.15
N ARG A 44 -12.83 11.87 12.82
CA ARG A 44 -13.92 12.02 13.78
C ARG A 44 -13.56 12.97 14.93
N LEU A 45 -12.32 12.90 15.43
CA LEU A 45 -11.84 13.73 16.54
C LEU A 45 -11.52 15.17 16.12
N THR A 46 -11.05 15.38 14.90
CA THR A 46 -10.55 16.69 14.45
C THR A 46 -11.45 17.40 13.46
N GLN A 47 -12.28 16.66 12.73
CA GLN A 47 -13.10 17.14 11.60
C GLN A 47 -12.28 17.84 10.49
N GLU A 48 -10.98 17.55 10.42
CA GLU A 48 -10.07 18.15 9.45
C GLU A 48 -9.22 17.08 8.74
N SER A 49 -9.21 17.11 7.40
CA SER A 49 -8.39 16.21 6.56
C SER A 49 -6.90 16.41 6.75
N PHE A 50 -6.47 17.59 7.22
CA PHE A 50 -5.07 17.88 7.55
C PHE A 50 -4.49 16.90 8.55
N TYR A 51 -5.18 16.65 9.67
CA TYR A 51 -4.73 15.71 10.70
C TYR A 51 -4.70 14.26 10.19
N VAL A 52 -5.61 13.89 9.28
CA VAL A 52 -5.55 12.58 8.62
C VAL A 52 -4.30 12.47 7.73
N GLY A 53 -3.96 13.55 7.02
CA GLY A 53 -2.73 13.62 6.22
C GLY A 53 -1.45 13.48 7.06
N LEU A 54 -1.42 14.06 8.27
CA LEU A 54 -0.28 13.94 9.19
C LEU A 54 0.02 12.50 9.60
N LEU A 55 -0.99 11.59 9.67
CA LEU A 55 -0.74 10.16 9.88
C LEU A 55 0.28 9.59 8.89
N GLY A 56 0.28 10.10 7.64
CA GLY A 56 1.22 9.71 6.61
C GLY A 56 2.68 9.92 7.05
N ILE A 57 3.00 11.09 7.62
CA ILE A 57 4.37 11.41 8.06
C ILE A 57 4.76 10.60 9.30
N PHE A 58 3.87 10.52 10.31
CA PHE A 58 4.13 9.71 11.51
C PHE A 58 4.32 8.23 11.20
N ALA A 59 3.68 7.72 10.14
CA ALA A 59 3.91 6.37 9.66
C ALA A 59 5.18 6.24 8.79
N LEU A 60 5.49 7.24 7.94
CA LEU A 60 6.57 7.18 6.96
C LEU A 60 7.95 7.11 7.62
N VAL A 61 8.24 8.05 8.53
CA VAL A 61 9.59 8.18 9.11
C VAL A 61 10.04 6.89 9.82
N PRO A 62 9.25 6.30 10.74
CA PRO A 62 9.64 5.05 11.38
C PRO A 62 9.69 3.86 10.40
N LEU A 63 8.76 3.81 9.42
CA LEU A 63 8.76 2.75 8.43
C LEU A 63 10.04 2.74 7.59
N VAL A 64 10.47 3.91 7.10
CA VAL A 64 11.68 4.04 6.28
C VAL A 64 12.91 3.69 7.11
N ILE A 65 13.05 4.27 8.29
CA ILE A 65 14.19 3.99 9.19
C ILE A 65 14.25 2.49 9.48
N ALA A 66 13.17 1.91 9.98
CA ALA A 66 13.12 0.51 10.34
C ALA A 66 13.25 -0.43 9.12
N GLY A 67 12.68 -0.07 7.98
CA GLY A 67 12.77 -0.84 6.74
C GLY A 67 14.20 -0.93 6.19
N LEU A 68 14.99 0.16 6.30
CA LEU A 68 16.39 0.18 5.91
C LEU A 68 17.26 -0.77 6.75
N TYR A 69 16.91 -0.94 8.02
CA TYR A 69 17.63 -1.83 8.93
C TYR A 69 16.98 -3.22 9.03
N GLY A 70 15.70 -3.37 8.70
CA GLY A 70 14.94 -4.60 8.87
C GLY A 70 15.50 -5.80 8.11
N GLY A 71 16.02 -5.58 6.90
CA GLY A 71 16.71 -6.62 6.13
C GLY A 71 17.96 -7.12 6.85
N SER A 72 18.84 -6.21 7.29
CA SER A 72 20.10 -6.55 7.98
C SER A 72 19.86 -7.23 9.33
N VAL A 73 18.84 -6.80 10.06
CA VAL A 73 18.41 -7.43 11.32
C VAL A 73 17.92 -8.86 11.07
N SER A 74 17.11 -9.07 10.02
CA SER A 74 16.61 -10.40 9.65
C SER A 74 17.70 -11.36 9.17
N ASP A 75 18.80 -10.83 8.62
CA ASP A 75 19.93 -11.63 8.17
C ASP A 75 20.93 -11.92 9.31
N ALA A 76 21.07 -11.01 10.29
CA ALA A 76 22.00 -11.13 11.41
C ALA A 76 21.46 -12.03 12.54
N TYR A 77 20.15 -12.11 12.70
CA TYR A 77 19.51 -12.84 13.80
C TYR A 77 18.61 -13.97 13.29
N ASP A 78 18.16 -14.84 14.21
CA ASP A 78 17.15 -15.85 13.91
C ASP A 78 15.87 -15.19 13.37
N ARG A 79 15.54 -15.47 12.09
CA ARG A 79 14.43 -14.85 11.36
C ARG A 79 13.09 -15.04 12.06
N ARG A 80 12.90 -16.21 12.70
CA ARG A 80 11.70 -16.48 13.51
C ARG A 80 11.62 -15.54 14.71
N LYS A 81 12.72 -15.35 15.46
CA LYS A 81 12.76 -14.45 16.63
C LYS A 81 12.49 -13.03 16.22
N VAL A 82 13.12 -12.54 15.15
CA VAL A 82 12.88 -11.19 14.61
C VAL A 82 11.41 -11.00 14.23
N ALA A 83 10.82 -11.95 13.50
CA ALA A 83 9.41 -11.89 13.13
C ALA A 83 8.46 -11.94 14.34
N ILE A 84 8.77 -12.74 15.37
CA ILE A 84 8.00 -12.79 16.62
C ILE A 84 8.05 -11.46 17.35
N ILE A 85 9.25 -10.89 17.57
CA ILE A 85 9.40 -9.61 18.29
C ILE A 85 8.67 -8.49 17.55
N ALA A 86 8.88 -8.38 16.24
CA ALA A 86 8.19 -7.38 15.44
C ALA A 86 6.65 -7.57 15.48
N SER A 87 6.17 -8.81 15.40
CA SER A 87 4.73 -9.10 15.50
C SER A 87 4.16 -8.87 16.91
N LEU A 88 4.95 -9.04 17.98
CA LEU A 88 4.54 -8.68 19.34
C LEU A 88 4.40 -7.16 19.49
N VAL A 89 5.29 -6.37 18.89
CA VAL A 89 5.16 -4.92 18.88
C VAL A 89 3.91 -4.50 18.09
N LEU A 90 3.66 -5.10 16.93
CA LEU A 90 2.43 -4.86 16.16
C LEU A 90 1.17 -5.21 16.98
N TRP A 91 1.17 -6.36 17.64
CA TRP A 91 0.08 -6.77 18.52
C TRP A 91 -0.14 -5.79 19.68
N ALA A 92 0.94 -5.39 20.35
CA ALA A 92 0.87 -4.47 21.50
C ALA A 92 0.38 -3.07 21.09
N THR A 93 0.81 -2.56 19.92
CA THR A 93 0.33 -1.26 19.41
C THR A 93 -1.13 -1.33 18.99
N THR A 94 -1.58 -2.41 18.35
CA THR A 94 -2.99 -2.61 18.03
C THR A 94 -3.84 -2.76 19.30
N ALA A 95 -3.34 -3.49 20.31
CA ALA A 95 -3.98 -3.56 21.62
C ALA A 95 -4.05 -2.19 22.31
N GLY A 96 -3.02 -1.36 22.16
CA GLY A 96 -3.02 0.03 22.61
C GLY A 96 -4.09 0.87 21.90
N LEU A 97 -4.27 0.69 20.59
CA LEU A 97 -5.35 1.34 19.82
C LEU A 97 -6.73 0.87 20.29
N ALA A 98 -6.91 -0.41 20.54
CA ALA A 98 -8.16 -0.93 21.09
C ALA A 98 -8.45 -0.37 22.48
N LEU A 99 -7.45 -0.36 23.36
CA LEU A 99 -7.59 0.12 24.73
C LEU A 99 -7.94 1.61 24.77
N GLN A 100 -7.25 2.46 23.98
CA GLN A 100 -7.54 3.90 23.92
C GLN A 100 -8.95 4.16 23.39
N ALA A 101 -9.42 3.35 22.41
CA ALA A 101 -10.77 3.49 21.88
C ALA A 101 -11.85 3.06 22.90
N TRP A 102 -11.61 2.00 23.68
CA TRP A 102 -12.48 1.56 24.75
C TRP A 102 -12.53 2.52 25.94
N LEU A 103 -11.41 3.18 26.25
CA LEU A 103 -11.31 4.18 27.31
C LEU A 103 -11.73 5.57 26.83
N GLU A 104 -12.10 5.72 25.56
CA GLU A 104 -12.51 6.99 24.93
C GLU A 104 -11.52 8.14 25.20
N ILE A 105 -10.22 7.84 25.16
CA ILE A 105 -9.16 8.82 25.49
C ILE A 105 -9.22 10.05 24.57
N GLY A 106 -9.59 9.87 23.29
CA GLY A 106 -9.82 10.96 22.35
C GLY A 106 -8.60 11.83 22.03
N ASN A 107 -7.39 11.29 22.20
CA ASN A 107 -6.14 12.04 22.00
C ASN A 107 -5.44 11.60 20.71
N ILE A 108 -5.38 12.49 19.72
CA ILE A 108 -4.75 12.24 18.41
C ILE A 108 -3.25 11.92 18.52
N TRP A 109 -2.55 12.48 19.51
CA TRP A 109 -1.12 12.22 19.68
C TRP A 109 -0.83 10.79 20.12
N VAL A 110 -1.75 10.19 20.88
CA VAL A 110 -1.68 8.75 21.23
C VAL A 110 -1.84 7.90 19.97
N LEU A 111 -2.79 8.25 19.10
CA LEU A 111 -2.98 7.56 17.81
C LEU A 111 -1.73 7.67 16.94
N TYR A 112 -1.14 8.87 16.80
CA TYR A 112 0.08 9.08 16.03
C TYR A 112 1.27 8.29 16.58
N ALA A 113 1.45 8.29 17.90
CA ALA A 113 2.54 7.55 18.55
C ALA A 113 2.40 6.02 18.29
N LEU A 114 1.19 5.47 18.46
CA LEU A 114 0.92 4.06 18.21
C LEU A 114 1.11 3.68 16.73
N VAL A 115 0.65 4.53 15.79
CA VAL A 115 0.85 4.33 14.35
C VAL A 115 2.34 4.42 13.98
N ALA A 116 3.10 5.34 14.58
CA ALA A 116 4.53 5.46 14.36
C ALA A 116 5.29 4.20 14.78
N ILE A 117 5.00 3.67 15.97
CA ILE A 117 5.60 2.43 16.48
C ILE A 117 5.18 1.24 15.60
N GLN A 118 3.89 1.15 15.26
CA GLN A 118 3.35 0.10 14.40
C GLN A 118 4.04 0.09 13.02
N SER A 119 4.21 1.26 12.41
CA SER A 119 4.85 1.40 11.11
C SER A 119 6.33 1.02 11.14
N GLY A 120 7.05 1.38 12.21
CA GLY A 120 8.42 0.93 12.44
C GLY A 120 8.51 -0.60 12.57
N ALA A 121 7.64 -1.21 13.37
CA ALA A 121 7.59 -2.66 13.52
C ALA A 121 7.26 -3.36 12.18
N GLN A 122 6.39 -2.78 11.37
CA GLN A 122 6.05 -3.30 10.04
C GLN A 122 7.26 -3.27 9.10
N GLY A 123 8.10 -2.23 9.17
CA GLY A 123 9.33 -2.12 8.40
C GLY A 123 10.32 -3.26 8.65
N ILE A 124 10.31 -3.85 9.86
CA ILE A 124 11.13 -5.02 10.21
C ILE A 124 10.39 -6.33 9.90
N ASN A 125 9.08 -6.39 10.20
CA ASN A 125 8.29 -7.61 10.08
C ASN A 125 8.16 -8.10 8.63
N GLY A 126 8.01 -7.17 7.67
CA GLY A 126 7.87 -7.50 6.25
C GLY A 126 9.05 -8.30 5.71
N PRO A 127 10.29 -7.76 5.73
CA PRO A 127 11.49 -8.49 5.30
C PRO A 127 11.71 -9.80 6.05
N ALA A 128 11.49 -9.82 7.39
CA ALA A 128 11.67 -11.02 8.19
C ALA A 128 10.74 -12.16 7.73
N ARG A 129 9.45 -11.88 7.53
CA ARG A 129 8.49 -12.88 7.05
C ARG A 129 8.78 -13.35 5.63
N SER A 130 9.15 -12.45 4.72
CA SER A 130 9.51 -12.79 3.35
C SER A 130 10.72 -13.73 3.30
N ALA A 131 11.70 -13.54 4.20
CA ALA A 131 12.88 -14.38 4.31
C ALA A 131 12.59 -15.77 4.93
N ILE A 132 11.47 -15.97 5.62
CA ILE A 132 11.06 -17.25 6.20
C ILE A 132 10.47 -18.19 5.13
N ILE A 133 9.69 -17.67 4.18
CA ILE A 133 8.95 -18.49 3.19
C ILE A 133 9.84 -19.49 2.45
N PRO A 134 11.01 -19.08 1.89
CA PRO A 134 11.88 -20.02 1.17
C PRO A 134 12.47 -21.14 2.03
N LEU A 135 12.47 -20.97 3.36
CA LEU A 135 12.99 -21.97 4.31
C LEU A 135 11.92 -23.00 4.71
N LEU A 136 10.65 -22.73 4.45
CA LEU A 136 9.52 -23.59 4.83
C LEU A 136 8.97 -24.40 3.66
N VAL A 137 9.31 -24.03 2.42
CA VAL A 137 8.74 -24.61 1.19
C VAL A 137 9.87 -25.08 0.29
N ARG A 138 9.67 -26.20 -0.40
CA ARG A 138 10.62 -26.69 -1.42
C ARG A 138 10.78 -25.65 -2.55
N LYS A 139 11.95 -25.61 -3.17
CA LYS A 139 12.27 -24.62 -4.22
C LYS A 139 11.31 -24.64 -5.41
N ASP A 140 10.85 -25.82 -5.81
CA ASP A 140 9.89 -26.02 -6.91
C ASP A 140 8.48 -25.50 -6.60
N LEU A 141 8.11 -25.38 -5.31
CA LEU A 141 6.83 -24.87 -4.83
C LEU A 141 6.85 -23.37 -4.44
N LEU A 142 8.02 -22.73 -4.48
CA LEU A 142 8.13 -21.29 -4.16
C LEU A 142 7.23 -20.39 -5.02
N PRO A 143 7.10 -20.60 -6.35
CA PRO A 143 6.19 -19.80 -7.15
C PRO A 143 4.73 -19.91 -6.68
N ALA A 144 4.28 -21.11 -6.30
CA ALA A 144 2.93 -21.34 -5.77
C ALA A 144 2.74 -20.69 -4.39
N ALA A 145 3.74 -20.75 -3.50
CA ALA A 145 3.69 -20.09 -2.19
C ALA A 145 3.63 -18.55 -2.33
N ASN A 146 4.38 -17.97 -3.25
CA ASN A 146 4.33 -16.54 -3.54
C ASN A 146 2.98 -16.14 -4.17
N ALA A 147 2.41 -16.95 -5.06
CA ALA A 147 1.09 -16.72 -5.63
C ALA A 147 -0.01 -16.70 -4.55
N LEU A 148 0.05 -17.62 -3.57
CA LEU A 148 -0.85 -17.62 -2.42
C LEU A 148 -0.70 -16.35 -1.58
N SER A 149 0.52 -15.87 -1.36
CA SER A 149 0.76 -14.62 -0.63
C SER A 149 0.21 -13.39 -1.38
N MET A 150 0.33 -13.36 -2.70
CA MET A 150 -0.25 -12.32 -3.55
C MET A 150 -1.78 -12.32 -3.53
N LEU A 151 -2.40 -13.51 -3.54
CA LEU A 151 -3.86 -13.63 -3.39
C LEU A 151 -4.33 -13.07 -2.05
N THR A 152 -3.64 -13.41 -0.97
CA THR A 152 -3.93 -12.86 0.37
C THR A 152 -3.82 -11.34 0.39
N PHE A 153 -2.74 -10.81 -0.18
CA PHE A 153 -2.54 -9.36 -0.27
C PHE A 153 -3.67 -8.67 -1.04
N GLY A 154 -4.04 -9.19 -2.21
CA GLY A 154 -5.15 -8.65 -3.00
C GLY A 154 -6.49 -8.70 -2.28
N LEU A 155 -6.81 -9.82 -1.61
CA LEU A 155 -8.02 -9.96 -0.81
C LEU A 155 -8.05 -8.99 0.37
N SER A 156 -6.94 -8.83 1.10
CA SER A 156 -6.87 -7.89 2.21
C SER A 156 -7.02 -6.44 1.78
N MET A 157 -6.46 -6.06 0.64
CA MET A 157 -6.59 -4.71 0.06
C MET A 157 -8.02 -4.40 -0.41
N THR A 158 -8.80 -5.41 -0.80
CA THR A 158 -10.17 -5.22 -1.26
C THR A 158 -11.18 -5.35 -0.13
N ALA A 159 -11.15 -6.48 0.58
CA ALA A 159 -12.11 -6.76 1.64
C ALA A 159 -11.84 -5.95 2.93
N GLY A 160 -10.56 -5.67 3.24
CA GLY A 160 -10.18 -5.00 4.48
C GLY A 160 -10.80 -3.63 4.64
N PRO A 161 -10.62 -2.67 3.71
CA PRO A 161 -11.22 -1.35 3.82
C PRO A 161 -12.75 -1.36 3.86
N LEU A 162 -13.39 -2.23 3.07
CA LEU A 162 -14.85 -2.38 3.09
C LEU A 162 -15.34 -2.87 4.46
N LEU A 163 -14.72 -3.92 4.98
CA LEU A 163 -15.03 -4.45 6.29
C LEU A 163 -14.75 -3.42 7.39
N ALA A 164 -13.67 -2.65 7.28
CA ALA A 164 -13.35 -1.60 8.24
C ALA A 164 -14.47 -0.55 8.31
N GLY A 165 -14.92 -0.04 7.16
CA GLY A 165 -16.01 0.93 7.11
C GLY A 165 -17.31 0.40 7.72
N ILE A 166 -17.69 -0.85 7.39
CA ILE A 166 -18.88 -1.49 7.93
C ILE A 166 -18.75 -1.73 9.45
N LEU A 167 -17.62 -2.28 9.90
CA LEU A 167 -17.40 -2.60 11.33
C LEU A 167 -17.35 -1.33 12.17
N VAL A 168 -16.63 -0.28 11.72
CA VAL A 168 -16.60 0.99 12.45
C VAL A 168 -18.00 1.59 12.57
N ALA A 169 -18.78 1.56 11.47
CA ALA A 169 -20.15 2.09 11.47
C ALA A 169 -21.13 1.30 12.34
N THR A 170 -20.94 -0.02 12.48
CA THR A 170 -21.91 -0.90 13.16
C THR A 170 -21.54 -1.22 14.60
N ILE A 171 -20.27 -1.50 14.87
CA ILE A 171 -19.79 -1.91 16.19
C ILE A 171 -18.74 -0.98 16.81
N GLY A 172 -18.36 0.09 16.09
CA GLY A 172 -17.44 1.12 16.56
C GLY A 172 -15.95 0.77 16.51
N PHE A 173 -15.10 1.74 16.89
CA PHE A 173 -13.65 1.64 16.82
C PHE A 173 -13.08 0.57 17.75
N GLY A 174 -13.54 0.53 19.01
CA GLY A 174 -13.03 -0.41 20.01
C GLY A 174 -13.12 -1.87 19.57
N TRP A 175 -14.27 -2.31 19.05
CA TRP A 175 -14.44 -3.67 18.53
C TRP A 175 -13.64 -3.88 17.24
N THR A 176 -13.57 -2.89 16.34
CA THR A 176 -12.81 -3.01 15.09
C THR A 176 -11.33 -3.25 15.37
N TYR A 177 -10.71 -2.51 16.31
CA TYR A 177 -9.33 -2.75 16.73
C TYR A 177 -9.18 -4.08 17.48
N THR A 178 -10.17 -4.48 18.29
CA THR A 178 -10.14 -5.77 19.02
C THR A 178 -10.12 -6.96 18.06
N ILE A 179 -10.85 -6.89 16.94
CA ILE A 179 -10.80 -7.91 15.88
C ILE A 179 -9.38 -8.03 15.31
N ASP A 180 -8.68 -6.91 15.11
CA ASP A 180 -7.29 -6.95 14.64
C ASP A 180 -6.33 -7.51 15.69
N VAL A 181 -6.50 -7.20 16.97
CA VAL A 181 -5.75 -7.82 18.07
C VAL A 181 -5.90 -9.34 18.04
N ILE A 182 -7.12 -9.86 17.87
CA ILE A 182 -7.39 -11.30 17.74
C ILE A 182 -6.70 -11.86 16.50
N SER A 183 -6.75 -11.14 15.37
CA SER A 183 -6.11 -11.51 14.11
C SER A 183 -4.59 -11.65 14.28
N PHE A 184 -3.94 -10.68 14.93
CA PHE A 184 -2.52 -10.76 15.25
C PHE A 184 -2.17 -11.86 16.24
N THR A 185 -3.04 -12.17 17.20
CA THR A 185 -2.87 -13.32 18.13
C THR A 185 -2.79 -14.61 17.34
N PHE A 186 -3.63 -14.77 16.33
CA PHE A 186 -3.60 -15.93 15.43
C PHE A 186 -2.29 -15.99 14.62
N ALA A 187 -1.81 -14.85 14.13
CA ALA A 187 -0.54 -14.75 13.41
C ALA A 187 0.66 -15.09 14.31
N LEU A 188 0.66 -14.63 15.55
CA LEU A 188 1.68 -14.93 16.54
C LEU A 188 1.69 -16.44 16.88
N TRP A 189 0.51 -17.04 17.08
CA TRP A 189 0.42 -18.49 17.28
C TRP A 189 1.08 -19.28 16.15
N GLY A 190 0.86 -18.87 14.88
CA GLY A 190 1.51 -19.47 13.73
C GLY A 190 3.05 -19.34 13.76
N LEU A 191 3.57 -18.17 14.15
CA LEU A 191 5.01 -17.91 14.25
C LEU A 191 5.67 -18.68 15.42
N PHE A 192 5.01 -18.76 16.57
CA PHE A 192 5.53 -19.51 17.73
C PHE A 192 5.65 -21.02 17.47
N ARG A 193 4.88 -21.55 16.53
CA ARG A 193 4.92 -22.96 16.12
C ARG A 193 5.93 -23.29 15.03
N LEU A 194 6.71 -22.28 14.55
CA LEU A 194 7.78 -22.52 13.57
C LEU A 194 9.01 -23.13 14.24
N PRO A 195 9.81 -23.94 13.51
CA PRO A 195 11.13 -24.34 13.97
C PRO A 195 12.08 -23.14 14.06
N PRO A 196 13.21 -23.25 14.81
CA PRO A 196 14.28 -22.24 14.78
C PRO A 196 14.81 -22.05 13.35
N LEU A 197 15.03 -20.80 12.95
CA LEU A 197 15.50 -20.42 11.61
C LEU A 197 16.78 -19.58 11.73
N PRO A 198 17.96 -20.25 11.92
CA PRO A 198 19.21 -19.56 12.18
C PRO A 198 19.62 -18.62 11.03
N PRO A 199 20.44 -17.60 11.32
CA PRO A 199 20.90 -16.64 10.32
C PRO A 199 21.72 -17.30 9.21
N SER A 200 21.73 -16.69 8.02
CA SER A 200 22.59 -17.11 6.91
C SER A 200 24.05 -16.73 7.20
N LYS A 201 24.99 -17.63 6.85
CA LYS A 201 26.44 -17.37 7.03
C LYS A 201 26.99 -16.29 6.08
N ASP A 202 26.30 -16.01 4.97
CA ASP A 202 26.71 -15.09 3.90
C ASP A 202 25.92 -13.77 3.89
N ALA A 203 25.45 -13.30 5.05
CA ALA A 203 24.64 -12.10 5.16
C ALA A 203 25.40 -10.85 4.69
N VAL A 204 25.03 -10.31 3.54
CA VAL A 204 25.46 -8.97 3.10
C VAL A 204 24.69 -7.94 3.93
N ARG A 205 25.42 -7.04 4.59
CA ARG A 205 24.84 -5.96 5.41
C ARG A 205 24.22 -4.88 4.51
N PRO A 206 22.90 -4.86 4.29
CA PRO A 206 22.25 -3.69 3.70
C PRO A 206 22.33 -2.54 4.71
N GLY A 207 22.39 -1.32 4.22
CA GLY A 207 22.43 -0.13 5.06
C GLY A 207 22.16 1.11 4.21
N LEU A 208 22.20 2.28 4.82
CA LEU A 208 22.04 3.57 4.12
C LEU A 208 22.94 3.68 2.88
N ARG A 209 24.12 3.06 2.91
CA ARG A 209 25.05 3.02 1.77
C ARG A 209 24.44 2.36 0.54
N SER A 210 23.69 1.26 0.70
CA SER A 210 23.03 0.57 -0.44
C SER A 210 21.95 1.42 -1.08
N VAL A 211 21.23 2.24 -0.29
CA VAL A 211 20.24 3.18 -0.79
C VAL A 211 20.90 4.33 -1.54
N VAL A 212 21.97 4.90 -0.99
CA VAL A 212 22.74 5.96 -1.66
C VAL A 212 23.35 5.46 -2.98
N GLU A 213 23.88 4.24 -3.00
CA GLU A 213 24.38 3.61 -4.22
C GLU A 213 23.24 3.36 -5.23
N GLY A 214 22.04 2.98 -4.76
CA GLY A 214 20.83 2.88 -5.59
C GLY A 214 20.43 4.22 -6.22
N PHE A 215 20.40 5.30 -5.45
CA PHE A 215 20.13 6.65 -5.97
C PHE A 215 21.21 7.12 -6.96
N ARG A 216 22.49 6.84 -6.68
CA ARG A 216 23.59 7.15 -7.64
C ARG A 216 23.40 6.38 -8.95
N PHE A 217 23.03 5.11 -8.90
CA PHE A 217 22.72 4.32 -10.08
C PHE A 217 21.55 4.92 -10.88
N LEU A 218 20.46 5.34 -10.21
CA LEU A 218 19.34 6.02 -10.89
C LEU A 218 19.76 7.32 -11.56
N GLY A 219 20.75 8.03 -11.02
CA GLY A 219 21.32 9.21 -11.66
C GLY A 219 21.91 8.94 -13.05
N THR A 220 22.44 7.73 -13.29
CA THR A 220 23.07 7.32 -14.55
C THR A 220 22.12 6.55 -15.49
N ARG A 221 20.90 6.20 -15.06
CA ARG A 221 19.98 5.34 -15.80
C ARG A 221 18.60 6.01 -15.97
N PRO A 222 18.45 6.82 -17.02
CA PRO A 222 17.30 7.72 -17.16
C PRO A 222 15.96 7.00 -17.27
N ASN A 223 15.89 5.83 -17.94
CA ASN A 223 14.65 5.07 -18.08
C ASN A 223 14.20 4.43 -16.76
N VAL A 224 15.16 3.87 -16.00
CA VAL A 224 14.87 3.31 -14.66
C VAL A 224 14.47 4.42 -13.68
N ARG A 225 15.17 5.58 -13.70
CA ARG A 225 14.81 6.74 -12.88
C ARG A 225 13.41 7.24 -13.18
N MET A 226 13.01 7.22 -14.44
CA MET A 226 11.71 7.70 -14.90
C MET A 226 10.54 6.89 -14.33
N THR A 227 10.72 5.57 -14.10
CA THR A 227 9.69 4.74 -13.46
C THR A 227 9.35 5.23 -12.05
N PHE A 228 10.34 5.70 -11.28
CA PHE A 228 10.16 6.26 -9.95
C PHE A 228 9.58 7.68 -9.99
N ILE A 229 10.07 8.53 -10.92
CA ILE A 229 9.58 9.93 -11.05
C ILE A 229 8.09 9.93 -11.37
N ILE A 230 7.66 9.12 -12.34
CA ILE A 230 6.25 9.03 -12.74
C ILE A 230 5.37 8.49 -11.62
N ASP A 231 5.87 7.53 -10.84
CA ASP A 231 5.18 7.04 -9.64
C ASP A 231 5.00 8.13 -8.59
N LEU A 232 6.08 8.88 -8.30
CA LEU A 232 6.03 9.99 -7.36
C LEU A 232 5.05 11.08 -7.81
N ILE A 233 5.02 11.42 -9.12
CA ILE A 233 4.05 12.38 -9.67
C ILE A 233 2.62 11.90 -9.37
N ALA A 234 2.29 10.64 -9.66
CA ALA A 234 0.97 10.10 -9.41
C ALA A 234 0.60 10.12 -7.93
N MET A 235 1.52 9.63 -7.08
CA MET A 235 1.26 9.44 -5.65
C MET A 235 1.33 10.74 -4.84
N ILE A 236 2.10 11.73 -5.26
CA ILE A 236 2.19 13.00 -4.56
C ILE A 236 1.08 13.96 -4.98
N CYS A 237 0.81 14.06 -6.29
CA CYS A 237 -0.15 15.05 -6.79
C CYS A 237 -1.60 14.60 -6.67
N ALA A 238 -1.88 13.29 -6.79
CA ALA A 238 -3.22 12.78 -6.95
C ALA A 238 -3.55 11.66 -5.95
N GLN A 239 -3.15 11.81 -4.67
CA GLN A 239 -3.44 10.86 -3.61
C GLN A 239 -4.74 11.23 -2.88
N PRO A 240 -5.81 10.39 -2.96
CA PRO A 240 -7.10 10.73 -2.40
C PRO A 240 -7.30 10.28 -0.95
N ARG A 241 -6.42 9.42 -0.40
CA ARG A 241 -6.68 8.62 0.80
C ARG A 241 -6.97 9.45 2.04
N ALA A 242 -6.18 10.52 2.29
CA ALA A 242 -6.36 11.39 3.45
C ALA A 242 -7.69 12.17 3.42
N LEU A 243 -8.29 12.32 2.24
CA LEU A 243 -9.53 13.08 2.05
C LEU A 243 -10.78 12.21 2.14
N MET A 244 -10.63 10.88 2.06
CA MET A 244 -11.76 9.93 2.05
C MET A 244 -12.69 10.05 3.26
N PRO A 245 -12.20 10.25 4.53
CA PRO A 245 -13.08 10.41 5.67
C PRO A 245 -14.02 11.63 5.55
N ALA A 246 -13.49 12.78 5.13
CA ALA A 246 -14.29 13.99 4.90
C ALA A 246 -15.33 13.80 3.80
N ILE A 247 -14.92 13.21 2.68
CA ILE A 247 -15.78 12.92 1.53
C ILE A 247 -16.94 12.01 1.93
N GLY A 248 -16.67 10.95 2.69
CA GLY A 248 -17.70 10.02 3.15
C GLY A 248 -18.62 10.62 4.21
N ALA A 249 -18.12 11.48 5.09
CA ALA A 249 -18.91 12.07 6.15
C ALA A 249 -19.81 13.21 5.68
N VAL A 250 -19.32 14.09 4.78
CA VAL A 250 -19.96 15.38 4.47
C VAL A 250 -20.48 15.45 3.03
N MET A 251 -19.69 15.03 2.05
CA MET A 251 -20.00 15.31 0.63
C MET A 251 -20.86 14.24 -0.01
N ILE A 252 -20.46 12.98 0.08
CA ILE A 252 -21.20 11.84 -0.46
C ILE A 252 -22.19 11.29 0.57
N GLY A 253 -21.84 11.38 1.87
CA GLY A 253 -22.63 10.86 2.96
C GLY A 253 -22.48 9.36 3.19
N GLY A 254 -23.10 8.85 4.27
CA GLY A 254 -22.98 7.46 4.69
C GLY A 254 -21.72 7.14 5.51
N GLY A 255 -20.94 8.16 5.86
CA GLY A 255 -19.84 8.08 6.82
C GLY A 255 -18.80 7.02 6.49
N GLU A 256 -18.47 6.21 7.49
CA GLU A 256 -17.42 5.20 7.45
C GLU A 256 -17.65 4.11 6.39
N THR A 257 -18.92 3.74 6.18
CA THR A 257 -19.29 2.73 5.17
C THR A 257 -18.94 3.23 3.75
N THR A 258 -19.23 4.50 3.46
CA THR A 258 -18.89 5.12 2.17
C THR A 258 -17.38 5.13 1.95
N VAL A 259 -16.59 5.47 2.96
CA VAL A 259 -15.12 5.41 2.89
C VAL A 259 -14.66 3.99 2.56
N GLY A 260 -15.21 2.99 3.25
CA GLY A 260 -14.94 1.58 2.96
C GLY A 260 -15.24 1.20 1.52
N VAL A 261 -16.40 1.62 0.98
CA VAL A 261 -16.81 1.35 -0.42
C VAL A 261 -15.86 2.02 -1.42
N LEU A 262 -15.48 3.28 -1.22
CA LEU A 262 -14.60 4.01 -2.13
C LEU A 262 -13.20 3.38 -2.19
N LEU A 263 -12.63 3.03 -1.03
CA LEU A 263 -11.34 2.35 -0.95
C LEU A 263 -11.39 0.95 -1.57
N ALA A 264 -12.46 0.18 -1.29
CA ALA A 264 -12.67 -1.13 -1.89
C ALA A 264 -12.84 -1.04 -3.41
N SER A 265 -13.50 0.00 -3.93
CA SER A 265 -13.67 0.21 -5.37
C SER A 265 -12.33 0.37 -6.08
N THR A 266 -11.37 1.09 -5.48
CA THR A 266 -10.00 1.20 -6.01
C THR A 266 -9.34 -0.18 -6.08
N ALA A 267 -9.46 -0.98 -5.02
CA ALA A 267 -8.88 -2.33 -4.99
C ALA A 267 -9.57 -3.30 -5.96
N VAL A 268 -10.89 -3.19 -6.14
CA VAL A 268 -11.63 -3.95 -7.17
C VAL A 268 -11.12 -3.59 -8.56
N GLY A 269 -10.90 -2.32 -8.84
CA GLY A 269 -10.31 -1.87 -10.10
C GLY A 269 -8.94 -2.48 -10.36
N ALA A 270 -8.06 -2.45 -9.36
CA ALA A 270 -6.75 -3.07 -9.44
C ALA A 270 -6.82 -4.59 -9.66
N PHE A 271 -7.74 -5.27 -8.99
CA PHE A 271 -8.00 -6.70 -9.18
C PHE A 271 -8.47 -7.02 -10.60
N LEU A 272 -9.41 -6.25 -11.15
CA LEU A 272 -9.89 -6.40 -12.51
C LEU A 272 -8.76 -6.21 -13.54
N ALA A 273 -7.89 -5.20 -13.35
CA ALA A 273 -6.73 -5.01 -14.21
C ALA A 273 -5.77 -6.22 -14.18
N GLY A 274 -5.56 -6.82 -13.01
CA GLY A 274 -4.79 -8.05 -12.85
C GLY A 274 -5.44 -9.24 -13.57
N LEU A 275 -6.74 -9.41 -13.39
CA LEU A 275 -7.52 -10.50 -14.01
C LEU A 275 -7.49 -10.42 -15.54
N PHE A 276 -7.59 -9.22 -16.10
CA PHE A 276 -7.58 -8.97 -17.55
C PHE A 276 -6.18 -8.57 -18.07
N SER A 277 -5.11 -8.93 -17.37
CA SER A 277 -3.74 -8.54 -17.72
C SER A 277 -3.17 -9.26 -18.96
N GLY A 278 -3.83 -10.26 -19.52
CA GLY A 278 -3.36 -11.01 -20.68
C GLY A 278 -2.88 -10.15 -21.87
N PRO A 279 -3.62 -9.12 -22.31
CA PRO A 279 -3.19 -8.23 -23.39
C PRO A 279 -1.95 -7.40 -23.04
N LEU A 280 -1.67 -7.13 -21.75
CA LEU A 280 -0.54 -6.31 -21.32
C LEU A 280 0.81 -6.94 -21.71
N GLY A 281 0.91 -8.27 -21.71
CA GLY A 281 2.12 -8.98 -22.14
C GLY A 281 2.50 -8.77 -23.62
N ARG A 282 1.59 -8.25 -24.45
CA ARG A 282 1.83 -7.94 -25.87
C ARG A 282 2.26 -6.50 -26.13
N VAL A 283 2.21 -5.64 -25.10
CA VAL A 283 2.54 -4.22 -25.21
C VAL A 283 4.06 -4.06 -25.34
N ARG A 284 4.52 -3.56 -26.49
CA ARG A 284 5.95 -3.35 -26.78
C ARG A 284 6.46 -2.06 -26.17
N LYS A 285 5.76 -0.94 -26.38
CA LYS A 285 6.13 0.40 -25.87
C LYS A 285 5.73 0.57 -24.42
N GLN A 286 6.46 -0.09 -23.52
CA GLN A 286 6.11 -0.14 -22.10
C GLN A 286 6.19 1.23 -21.42
N GLY A 287 7.17 2.07 -21.77
CA GLY A 287 7.27 3.43 -21.23
C GLY A 287 6.07 4.31 -21.58
N SER A 288 5.59 4.22 -22.83
CA SER A 288 4.36 4.90 -23.25
C SER A 288 3.13 4.39 -22.46
N ALA A 289 3.06 3.08 -22.23
CA ALA A 289 1.97 2.49 -21.43
C ALA A 289 1.96 3.01 -19.99
N VAL A 290 3.14 3.16 -19.35
CA VAL A 290 3.26 3.78 -18.03
C VAL A 290 2.72 5.20 -18.03
N VAL A 291 3.15 6.04 -18.98
CA VAL A 291 2.69 7.44 -19.08
C VAL A 291 1.17 7.52 -19.22
N TRP A 292 0.58 6.75 -20.16
CA TRP A 292 -0.87 6.75 -20.36
C TRP A 292 -1.65 6.22 -19.16
N SER A 293 -1.09 5.23 -18.45
CA SER A 293 -1.72 4.73 -17.22
C SER A 293 -1.72 5.81 -16.12
N VAL A 294 -0.64 6.57 -15.97
CA VAL A 294 -0.60 7.67 -14.99
C VAL A 294 -1.49 8.84 -15.41
N VAL A 295 -1.61 9.13 -16.69
CA VAL A 295 -2.63 10.07 -17.20
C VAL A 295 -4.04 9.56 -16.87
N GLY A 296 -4.31 8.28 -17.05
CA GLY A 296 -5.57 7.63 -16.65
C GLY A 296 -5.85 7.74 -15.15
N TRP A 297 -4.83 7.53 -14.31
CA TRP A 297 -4.91 7.76 -12.85
C TRP A 297 -5.31 9.21 -12.56
N GLY A 298 -4.55 10.18 -13.09
CA GLY A 298 -4.83 11.61 -12.89
C GLY A 298 -6.23 12.01 -13.36
N ALA A 299 -6.67 11.51 -14.53
CA ALA A 299 -8.02 11.77 -15.05
C ALA A 299 -9.11 11.17 -14.15
N SER A 300 -8.89 9.97 -13.62
CA SER A 300 -9.82 9.32 -12.70
C SER A 300 -9.94 10.08 -11.38
N ILE A 301 -8.83 10.56 -10.83
CA ILE A 301 -8.83 11.37 -9.60
C ILE A 301 -9.42 12.76 -9.86
N ALA A 302 -9.14 13.39 -10.99
CA ALA A 302 -9.78 14.66 -11.36
C ALA A 302 -11.29 14.48 -11.54
N GLY A 303 -11.73 13.40 -12.17
CA GLY A 303 -13.14 13.03 -12.29
C GLY A 303 -13.79 12.80 -10.92
N PHE A 304 -13.09 12.11 -10.01
CA PHE A 304 -13.54 11.93 -8.64
C PHE A 304 -13.69 13.29 -7.92
N GLY A 305 -12.70 14.18 -8.06
CA GLY A 305 -12.76 15.54 -7.52
C GLY A 305 -13.95 16.34 -8.06
N LEU A 306 -14.25 16.22 -9.35
CA LEU A 306 -15.41 16.85 -9.97
C LEU A 306 -16.73 16.30 -9.38
N VAL A 307 -16.84 14.98 -9.23
CA VAL A 307 -18.01 14.35 -8.59
C VAL A 307 -18.21 14.87 -7.18
N VAL A 308 -17.14 14.99 -6.38
CA VAL A 308 -17.18 15.51 -5.01
C VAL A 308 -17.59 16.98 -4.99
N LEU A 309 -17.09 17.82 -5.91
CA LEU A 309 -17.49 19.22 -6.03
C LEU A 309 -18.97 19.37 -6.41
N LEU A 310 -19.47 18.52 -7.32
CA LEU A 310 -20.88 18.54 -7.72
C LEU A 310 -21.81 18.03 -6.61
N ALA A 311 -21.34 17.09 -5.79
CA ALA A 311 -22.07 16.62 -4.62
C ALA A 311 -22.21 17.72 -3.55
N GLY A 312 -21.21 18.59 -3.41
CA GLY A 312 -21.19 19.66 -2.39
C GLY A 312 -21.36 19.06 -0.99
N ASP A 313 -22.23 19.64 -0.19
CA ASP A 313 -22.54 19.18 1.18
C ASP A 313 -23.79 18.28 1.25
N ALA A 314 -24.23 17.74 0.12
CA ALA A 314 -25.48 16.96 0.04
C ALA A 314 -25.44 15.66 0.88
N GLY A 315 -24.24 15.19 1.25
CA GLY A 315 -24.07 13.97 2.05
C GLY A 315 -24.41 14.12 3.54
N ARG A 316 -24.68 15.32 4.03
CA ARG A 316 -25.01 15.55 5.46
C ARG A 316 -26.31 14.85 5.88
N ASP A 317 -27.26 14.70 4.96
CA ASP A 317 -28.57 14.08 5.21
C ASP A 317 -28.60 12.57 4.90
N GLY A 318 -27.50 11.99 4.49
CA GLY A 318 -27.38 10.56 4.19
C GLY A 318 -26.60 10.27 2.90
N VAL A 319 -26.62 9.00 2.49
CA VAL A 319 -25.92 8.57 1.26
C VAL A 319 -26.59 9.15 0.02
N THR A 320 -25.80 9.84 -0.80
CA THR A 320 -26.27 10.45 -2.04
C THR A 320 -26.03 9.55 -3.26
N PRO A 321 -26.76 9.75 -4.39
CA PRO A 321 -26.49 9.06 -5.64
C PRO A 321 -25.07 9.26 -6.19
N TRP A 322 -24.36 10.29 -5.72
CA TRP A 322 -22.97 10.58 -6.10
C TRP A 322 -21.96 9.49 -5.71
N LEU A 323 -22.35 8.56 -4.82
CA LEU A 323 -21.51 7.41 -4.45
C LEU A 323 -21.17 6.54 -5.68
N VAL A 324 -22.11 6.32 -6.59
CA VAL A 324 -21.89 5.45 -7.76
C VAL A 324 -20.83 6.02 -8.71
N PRO A 325 -20.93 7.27 -9.21
CA PRO A 325 -19.88 7.84 -10.06
C PRO A 325 -18.55 8.01 -9.31
N ALA A 326 -18.56 8.31 -8.01
CA ALA A 326 -17.35 8.37 -7.19
C ALA A 326 -16.64 7.01 -7.12
N ALA A 327 -17.37 5.95 -6.82
CA ALA A 327 -16.85 4.58 -6.77
C ALA A 327 -16.32 4.12 -8.15
N PHE A 328 -16.99 4.51 -9.23
CA PHE A 328 -16.53 4.24 -10.61
C PHE A 328 -15.21 4.94 -10.90
N CYS A 329 -15.05 6.20 -10.55
CA CYS A 329 -13.78 6.93 -10.68
C CYS A 329 -12.67 6.26 -9.86
N CYS A 330 -12.95 5.84 -8.62
CA CYS A 330 -12.01 5.11 -7.79
C CYS A 330 -11.60 3.77 -8.41
N ALA A 331 -12.53 3.03 -9.02
CA ALA A 331 -12.23 1.78 -9.72
C ALA A 331 -11.34 2.01 -10.96
N LEU A 332 -11.62 3.04 -11.76
CA LEU A 332 -10.77 3.42 -12.88
C LEU A 332 -9.36 3.84 -12.44
N ALA A 333 -9.25 4.54 -11.32
CA ALA A 333 -7.97 4.86 -10.71
C ALA A 333 -7.21 3.58 -10.35
N GLY A 334 -7.84 2.62 -9.69
CA GLY A 334 -7.22 1.34 -9.35
C GLY A 334 -6.75 0.53 -10.57
N ILE A 335 -7.53 0.52 -11.66
CA ILE A 335 -7.13 -0.08 -12.94
C ILE A 335 -5.87 0.58 -13.47
N SER A 336 -5.85 1.90 -13.51
CA SER A 336 -4.76 2.69 -14.07
C SER A 336 -3.46 2.51 -13.29
N ASP A 337 -3.52 2.53 -11.96
CA ASP A 337 -2.34 2.29 -11.10
C ASP A 337 -1.79 0.87 -11.26
N SER A 338 -2.67 -0.13 -11.27
CA SER A 338 -2.26 -1.53 -11.43
C SER A 338 -1.54 -1.76 -12.77
N ILE A 339 -2.04 -1.22 -13.87
CA ILE A 339 -1.39 -1.30 -15.19
C ILE A 339 -0.03 -0.59 -15.15
N SER A 340 0.03 0.61 -14.58
CA SER A 340 1.26 1.37 -14.40
C SER A 340 2.30 0.57 -13.60
N ALA A 341 1.89 -0.02 -12.47
CA ALA A 341 2.75 -0.81 -11.59
C ALA A 341 3.35 -2.03 -12.30
N VAL A 342 2.57 -2.76 -13.12
CA VAL A 342 3.04 -3.90 -13.90
C VAL A 342 4.17 -3.47 -14.84
N PHE A 343 3.98 -2.42 -15.63
CA PHE A 343 5.01 -1.97 -16.57
C PHE A 343 6.23 -1.36 -15.87
N ARG A 344 6.03 -0.54 -14.83
CA ARG A 344 7.14 0.02 -14.04
C ARG A 344 8.02 -1.08 -13.44
N THR A 345 7.39 -2.10 -12.85
CA THR A 345 8.11 -3.24 -12.26
C THR A 345 8.85 -4.04 -13.36
N THR A 346 8.23 -4.24 -14.52
CA THR A 346 8.84 -4.94 -15.65
C THR A 346 10.07 -4.19 -16.17
N ILE A 347 9.97 -2.86 -16.39
CA ILE A 347 11.10 -2.02 -16.81
C ILE A 347 12.21 -2.08 -15.77
N LEU A 348 11.88 -1.93 -14.48
CA LEU A 348 12.84 -1.98 -13.38
C LEU A 348 13.61 -3.31 -13.37
N GLN A 349 12.90 -4.44 -13.54
CA GLN A 349 13.53 -5.78 -13.51
C GLN A 349 14.36 -6.06 -14.76
N SER A 350 13.88 -5.67 -15.96
CA SER A 350 14.56 -5.95 -17.22
C SER A 350 15.76 -5.04 -17.51
N ALA A 351 15.70 -3.77 -17.07
CA ALA A 351 16.75 -2.78 -17.29
C ALA A 351 17.81 -2.72 -16.17
N THR A 352 17.64 -3.48 -15.09
CA THR A 352 18.56 -3.44 -13.93
C THR A 352 19.46 -4.67 -13.89
N PRO A 353 20.81 -4.49 -13.87
CA PRO A 353 21.75 -5.60 -13.65
C PRO A 353 21.51 -6.32 -12.31
N ASP A 354 21.77 -7.63 -12.26
CA ASP A 354 21.46 -8.47 -11.08
C ASP A 354 22.10 -7.96 -9.79
N HIS A 355 23.36 -7.48 -9.85
CA HIS A 355 24.09 -6.96 -8.69
C HIS A 355 23.52 -5.66 -8.12
N MET A 356 22.66 -4.92 -8.85
CA MET A 356 22.01 -3.69 -8.42
C MET A 356 20.56 -3.89 -7.94
N ARG A 357 19.93 -5.03 -8.23
CA ARG A 357 18.51 -5.28 -7.87
C ARG A 357 18.24 -5.12 -6.38
N GLY A 358 19.12 -5.66 -5.53
CA GLY A 358 18.97 -5.51 -4.06
C GLY A 358 19.11 -4.06 -3.58
N ARG A 359 19.99 -3.27 -4.21
CA ARG A 359 20.19 -1.85 -3.86
C ARG A 359 18.98 -0.99 -4.27
N LEU A 360 18.41 -1.26 -5.44
CA LEU A 360 17.20 -0.59 -5.91
C LEU A 360 15.96 -0.97 -5.10
N GLN A 361 15.94 -2.15 -4.46
CA GLN A 361 14.87 -2.50 -3.53
C GLN A 361 14.77 -1.54 -2.34
N GLY A 362 15.92 -1.05 -1.83
CA GLY A 362 15.94 -0.01 -0.79
C GLY A 362 15.33 1.30 -1.28
N VAL A 363 15.69 1.74 -2.50
CA VAL A 363 15.10 2.93 -3.13
C VAL A 363 13.60 2.72 -3.37
N PHE A 364 13.19 1.54 -3.81
CA PHE A 364 11.78 1.19 -4.02
C PHE A 364 10.95 1.36 -2.74
N ILE A 365 11.47 0.88 -1.59
CA ILE A 365 10.78 1.06 -0.30
C ILE A 365 10.62 2.54 0.04
N VAL A 366 11.68 3.34 -0.15
CA VAL A 366 11.63 4.79 0.15
C VAL A 366 10.63 5.50 -0.75
N VAL A 367 10.64 5.22 -2.04
CA VAL A 367 9.82 5.94 -3.04
C VAL A 367 8.37 5.43 -3.03
N VAL A 368 8.17 4.12 -3.16
CA VAL A 368 6.83 3.53 -3.30
C VAL A 368 6.06 3.50 -1.99
N ALA A 369 6.75 3.31 -0.86
CA ALA A 369 6.09 3.41 0.45
C ALA A 369 6.00 4.87 0.94
N GLY A 370 6.92 5.74 0.53
CA GLY A 370 6.99 7.14 0.93
C GLY A 370 6.08 8.05 0.13
N GLY A 371 6.04 7.87 -1.19
CA GLY A 371 5.27 8.72 -2.10
C GLY A 371 3.82 8.93 -1.67
N PRO A 372 3.03 7.87 -1.47
CA PRO A 372 1.63 8.01 -1.02
C PRO A 372 1.48 8.77 0.31
N ARG A 373 2.38 8.56 1.27
CA ARG A 373 2.32 9.22 2.57
C ARG A 373 2.63 10.71 2.52
N VAL A 374 3.59 11.10 1.65
CA VAL A 374 3.86 12.51 1.35
C VAL A 374 2.66 13.11 0.61
N GLY A 375 2.07 12.38 -0.32
CA GLY A 375 0.84 12.78 -1.02
C GLY A 375 -0.33 13.00 -0.06
N ASP A 376 -0.56 12.09 0.88
CA ASP A 376 -1.59 12.22 1.92
C ASP A 376 -1.39 13.50 2.77
N MET A 377 -0.16 13.78 3.18
CA MET A 377 0.15 14.99 3.94
C MET A 377 -0.09 16.26 3.12
N LEU A 378 0.37 16.28 1.86
CA LEU A 378 0.18 17.45 1.00
C LEU A 378 -1.30 17.65 0.66
N ALA A 379 -2.01 16.58 0.29
CA ALA A 379 -3.44 16.65 0.03
C ALA A 379 -4.21 17.16 1.25
N GLY A 380 -3.97 16.61 2.44
CA GLY A 380 -4.56 17.08 3.69
C GLY A 380 -4.15 18.51 4.04
N GLY A 381 -2.90 18.93 3.77
CA GLY A 381 -2.42 20.29 4.02
C GLY A 381 -3.09 21.32 3.12
N VAL A 382 -3.32 21.00 1.86
CA VAL A 382 -3.95 21.90 0.88
C VAL A 382 -5.45 22.09 1.17
N THR A 383 -6.12 21.20 1.92
CA THR A 383 -7.53 21.40 2.31
C THR A 383 -7.75 22.59 3.24
N GLN A 384 -6.69 23.14 3.83
CA GLN A 384 -6.79 24.40 4.56
C GLN A 384 -7.10 25.63 3.66
N PHE A 385 -6.88 25.50 2.36
CA PHE A 385 -7.07 26.55 1.37
C PHE A 385 -8.10 26.21 0.30
N LEU A 386 -8.37 24.93 0.08
CA LEU A 386 -9.27 24.41 -0.97
C LEU A 386 -10.18 23.32 -0.38
N SER A 387 -11.37 23.15 -0.95
CA SER A 387 -12.21 21.99 -0.61
C SER A 387 -11.56 20.68 -1.04
N GLU A 388 -11.92 19.56 -0.42
CA GLU A 388 -11.43 18.22 -0.76
C GLU A 388 -11.63 17.89 -2.24
N GLY A 389 -12.78 18.23 -2.81
CA GLY A 389 -13.06 18.07 -4.23
C GLY A 389 -12.13 18.92 -5.10
N GLY A 390 -11.82 20.16 -4.67
CA GLY A 390 -10.89 21.06 -5.34
C GLY A 390 -9.45 20.50 -5.35
N VAL A 391 -9.00 19.97 -4.20
CA VAL A 391 -7.69 19.33 -4.08
C VAL A 391 -7.56 18.13 -5.03
N LEU A 392 -8.58 17.27 -5.10
CA LEU A 392 -8.59 16.11 -6.01
C LEU A 392 -8.60 16.52 -7.48
N LEU A 393 -9.43 17.51 -7.83
CA LEU A 393 -9.52 17.98 -9.21
C LEU A 393 -8.20 18.59 -9.69
N ILE A 394 -7.66 19.53 -8.93
CA ILE A 394 -6.40 20.20 -9.26
C ILE A 394 -5.23 19.22 -9.21
N GLY A 395 -5.17 18.37 -8.21
CA GLY A 395 -4.15 17.34 -8.06
C GLY A 395 -4.14 16.35 -9.23
N GLY A 396 -5.32 15.88 -9.67
CA GLY A 396 -5.46 15.02 -10.83
C GLY A 396 -5.02 15.70 -12.14
N ILE A 397 -5.41 16.96 -12.34
CA ILE A 397 -4.97 17.75 -13.51
C ILE A 397 -3.45 17.96 -13.47
N LEU A 398 -2.89 18.32 -12.31
CA LEU A 398 -1.45 18.51 -12.13
C LEU A 398 -0.68 17.21 -12.41
N CYS A 399 -1.19 16.08 -11.98
CA CYS A 399 -0.65 14.75 -12.28
C CYS A 399 -0.57 14.53 -13.80
N ILE A 400 -1.65 14.82 -14.54
CA ILE A 400 -1.67 14.70 -16.01
C ILE A 400 -0.62 15.60 -16.65
N VAL A 401 -0.59 16.87 -16.25
CA VAL A 401 0.35 17.87 -16.82
C VAL A 401 1.79 17.47 -16.56
N LEU A 402 2.11 17.07 -15.31
CA LEU A 402 3.47 16.67 -14.95
C LEU A 402 3.88 15.35 -15.62
N ALA A 403 2.99 14.37 -15.76
CA ALA A 403 3.26 13.13 -16.47
C ALA A 403 3.52 13.41 -17.98
N TRP A 404 2.73 14.29 -18.58
CA TRP A 404 2.95 14.74 -19.96
C TRP A 404 4.27 15.48 -20.10
N LEU A 405 4.58 16.43 -19.22
CA LEU A 405 5.85 17.18 -19.25
C LEU A 405 7.05 16.23 -19.07
N ALA A 406 6.97 15.31 -18.11
CA ALA A 406 7.99 14.31 -17.90
C ALA A 406 8.23 13.43 -19.15
N SER A 407 7.17 13.08 -19.87
CA SER A 407 7.26 12.36 -21.14
C SER A 407 7.95 13.16 -22.25
N ARG A 408 7.82 14.50 -22.23
CA ARG A 408 8.49 15.40 -23.18
C ARG A 408 9.97 15.63 -22.84
N ILE A 409 10.29 15.69 -21.54
CA ILE A 409 11.69 15.84 -21.06
C ILE A 409 12.50 14.57 -21.35
N GLN A 410 11.87 13.38 -21.27
CA GLN A 410 12.54 12.09 -21.47
C GLN A 410 11.85 11.26 -22.58
N PRO A 411 12.01 11.64 -23.86
CA PRO A 411 11.38 10.91 -24.99
C PRO A 411 11.85 9.46 -25.09
N GLY A 412 13.09 9.17 -24.66
CA GLY A 412 13.65 7.82 -24.61
C GLY A 412 12.86 6.86 -23.73
N PHE A 413 12.27 7.37 -22.65
CA PHE A 413 11.38 6.56 -21.81
C PHE A 413 10.09 6.19 -22.54
N VAL A 414 9.46 7.14 -23.21
CA VAL A 414 8.22 6.88 -23.99
C VAL A 414 8.48 5.86 -25.11
N ALA A 415 9.66 5.92 -25.72
CA ALA A 415 10.10 5.00 -26.76
C ALA A 415 10.62 3.65 -26.25
N TYR A 416 10.67 3.43 -24.91
CA TYR A 416 11.20 2.21 -24.32
C TYR A 416 10.50 0.98 -24.87
N ASP A 417 11.25 0.10 -25.57
CA ASP A 417 10.76 -1.14 -26.18
C ASP A 417 11.20 -2.35 -25.30
N ALA A 418 10.23 -3.16 -24.91
CA ALA A 418 10.48 -4.37 -24.14
C ALA A 418 11.45 -5.37 -24.77
N ARG A 419 11.62 -5.33 -26.11
CA ARG A 419 12.54 -6.21 -26.84
C ARG A 419 14.00 -5.75 -26.81
N HIS A 420 14.22 -4.47 -26.53
CA HIS A 420 15.55 -3.85 -26.47
C HIS A 420 15.63 -3.01 -25.17
N PRO A 421 15.73 -3.66 -24.00
CA PRO A 421 15.74 -2.98 -22.72
C PRO A 421 17.01 -2.11 -22.61
N VAL A 422 16.84 -0.78 -22.60
CA VAL A 422 17.91 0.18 -22.36
C VAL A 422 17.69 0.83 -21.00
N PRO A 423 18.65 0.73 -20.05
CA PRO A 423 18.51 1.27 -18.69
C PRO A 423 18.50 2.81 -18.64
#